data_d4cc878b1f88ccdd83cbbed803a39182
#
_entry.id   d4cc878b1f88ccdd83cbbed803a39182
#
_cell.length_a   1.000
_cell.length_b   1.000
_cell.length_c   1.000
_cell.angle_alpha   90.00
_cell.angle_beta   90.00
_cell.angle_gamma   90.00
#
_symmetry.space_group_name_H-M   'P 1'
#
loop_
_entity.id
_entity.type
_entity.pdbx_description
1 polymer ?
#
loop_
_entity_poly.entity_id
_entity_poly.type
_entity_poly.pdbx_seq_one_letter_code
_entity_poly.pdbx_strand_id
1 'polypeptide(L)'
;MKRVQLSAHARKLKLEKDRAKIAHYRALTKKVLDNKAEKVFTKEALQDTTVLLDLNPEFNAVWNYRRNIFNHLFAGNVLDRCEALNTDLLVAMEMMKRFPKCYWIWNHRRWCLETLDETKNADWNRELAIVLKVLMMDSRNFHGWQYRRYVVSHLEQEARSKEPHSGTELEISLREFQYTTETINKSTANFSAWHNRTKLIAKILKLLSEENFKMATTDEKAAGVFQSASKLLKHELDLVKTGMFMDAEDTSVWLYMQWLLTDEIFVGALPKDIYRELLQQQLKDVNELNDLEKDDTGRDNVWCLKTIIFLKTLLSRESDENDLSEHIIDNDVTAALNKLVELDPLRKGHYIDQLNGRAAIIC
;
A
#
# COMPACT_ATOMS: atom_id res chain seq x y z
N MET A 1 6.13 -5.37 -30.92
CA MET A 1 4.82 -5.53 -31.59
C MET A 1 4.87 -4.92 -32.97
N LYS A 2 4.72 -5.70 -34.07
CA LYS A 2 4.62 -5.17 -35.43
C LYS A 2 3.28 -4.46 -35.59
N ARG A 3 3.30 -3.16 -35.92
CA ARG A 3 2.09 -2.41 -36.31
C ARG A 3 1.47 -3.06 -37.56
N VAL A 4 0.30 -3.63 -37.41
CA VAL A 4 -0.49 -4.12 -38.55
C VAL A 4 -0.86 -2.91 -39.40
N GLN A 5 -0.34 -2.81 -40.62
CA GLN A 5 -0.72 -1.77 -41.57
C GLN A 5 -2.14 -2.03 -42.07
N LEU A 6 -3.09 -1.19 -41.66
CA LEU A 6 -4.46 -1.23 -42.18
C LEU A 6 -4.51 -0.84 -43.67
N SER A 7 -5.36 -1.49 -44.46
CA SER A 7 -5.64 -1.05 -45.82
C SER A 7 -6.20 0.36 -45.86
N ALA A 8 -6.08 1.06 -47.01
CA ALA A 8 -6.60 2.42 -47.17
C ALA A 8 -8.12 2.49 -46.89
N HIS A 9 -8.88 1.47 -47.29
CA HIS A 9 -10.31 1.38 -47.00
C HIS A 9 -10.58 1.23 -45.48
N ALA A 10 -9.87 0.34 -44.79
CA ALA A 10 -10.00 0.17 -43.36
C ALA A 10 -9.62 1.42 -42.57
N ARG A 11 -8.61 2.18 -43.04
CA ARG A 11 -8.25 3.48 -42.43
C ARG A 11 -9.38 4.51 -42.59
N LYS A 12 -10.01 4.58 -43.75
CA LYS A 12 -11.12 5.50 -44.03
C LYS A 12 -12.30 5.19 -43.10
N LEU A 13 -12.73 3.93 -43.02
CA LEU A 13 -13.82 3.49 -42.13
C LEU A 13 -13.49 3.77 -40.65
N LYS A 14 -12.26 3.57 -40.24
CA LYS A 14 -11.83 3.88 -38.87
C LYS A 14 -11.94 5.39 -38.61
N LEU A 15 -11.47 6.23 -39.52
CA LEU A 15 -11.55 7.70 -39.39
C LEU A 15 -13.00 8.20 -39.31
N GLU A 16 -13.90 7.62 -40.10
CA GLU A 16 -15.34 7.97 -40.06
C GLU A 16 -15.95 7.59 -38.71
N LYS A 17 -15.68 6.38 -38.20
CA LYS A 17 -16.10 5.93 -36.87
C LYS A 17 -15.52 6.82 -35.75
N ASP A 18 -14.26 7.18 -35.82
CA ASP A 18 -13.61 8.03 -34.83
C ASP A 18 -14.19 9.46 -34.87
N ARG A 19 -14.47 10.01 -36.06
CA ARG A 19 -15.17 11.32 -36.22
C ARG A 19 -16.56 11.31 -35.60
N ALA A 20 -17.34 10.24 -35.83
CA ALA A 20 -18.67 10.11 -35.24
C ALA A 20 -18.63 10.02 -33.71
N LYS A 21 -17.69 9.24 -33.16
CA LYS A 21 -17.45 9.16 -31.70
C LYS A 21 -17.04 10.51 -31.10
N ILE A 22 -16.13 11.24 -31.75
CA ILE A 22 -15.71 12.57 -31.30
C ILE A 22 -16.86 13.56 -31.34
N ALA A 23 -17.67 13.56 -32.42
CA ALA A 23 -18.84 14.43 -32.53
C ALA A 23 -19.87 14.15 -31.42
N HIS A 24 -20.16 12.88 -31.18
CA HIS A 24 -21.04 12.45 -30.07
C HIS A 24 -20.50 12.90 -28.70
N TYR A 25 -19.24 12.63 -28.42
CA TYR A 25 -18.59 13.02 -27.15
C TYR A 25 -18.65 14.54 -26.94
N ARG A 26 -18.34 15.33 -27.98
CA ARG A 26 -18.38 16.80 -27.91
C ARG A 26 -19.80 17.33 -27.68
N ALA A 27 -20.81 16.77 -28.37
CA ALA A 27 -22.19 17.17 -28.19
C ALA A 27 -22.71 16.87 -26.77
N LEU A 28 -22.42 15.67 -26.28
CA LEU A 28 -22.78 15.26 -24.93
C LEU A 28 -22.03 16.10 -23.86
N THR A 29 -20.74 16.34 -24.06
CA THR A 29 -19.94 17.20 -23.17
C THR A 29 -20.54 18.60 -23.10
N LYS A 30 -20.87 19.19 -24.24
CA LYS A 30 -21.51 20.53 -24.29
C LYS A 30 -22.81 20.52 -23.51
N LYS A 31 -23.71 19.56 -23.78
CA LYS A 31 -25.01 19.41 -23.09
C LYS A 31 -24.84 19.35 -21.57
N VAL A 32 -23.92 18.48 -21.10
CA VAL A 32 -23.70 18.28 -19.65
C VAL A 32 -23.11 19.52 -18.99
N LEU A 33 -22.19 20.23 -19.67
CA LEU A 33 -21.60 21.45 -19.14
C LEU A 33 -22.57 22.64 -19.15
N ASP A 34 -23.41 22.77 -20.18
CA ASP A 34 -24.48 23.78 -20.24
C ASP A 34 -25.48 23.53 -19.10
N ASN A 35 -25.99 22.30 -18.95
CA ASN A 35 -26.86 21.91 -17.84
C ASN A 35 -26.24 22.20 -16.47
N LYS A 36 -24.94 21.96 -16.31
CA LYS A 36 -24.21 22.29 -15.07
C LYS A 36 -24.22 23.79 -14.82
N ALA A 37 -23.94 24.61 -15.85
CA ALA A 37 -23.88 26.06 -15.72
C ALA A 37 -25.27 26.65 -15.38
N GLU A 38 -26.31 26.09 -15.97
CA GLU A 38 -27.72 26.47 -15.73
C GLU A 38 -28.32 25.85 -14.45
N LYS A 39 -27.54 25.04 -13.70
CA LYS A 39 -27.97 24.35 -12.48
C LYS A 39 -29.17 23.44 -12.67
N VAL A 40 -29.22 22.74 -13.80
CA VAL A 40 -30.29 21.75 -14.12
C VAL A 40 -30.03 20.48 -13.31
N PHE A 41 -30.83 20.23 -12.30
CA PHE A 41 -30.71 19.08 -11.41
C PHE A 41 -31.90 18.11 -11.57
N THR A 42 -31.90 17.37 -12.69
CA THR A 42 -32.97 16.43 -13.05
C THR A 42 -32.45 15.00 -13.18
N LYS A 43 -33.36 14.02 -13.22
CA LYS A 43 -33.00 12.61 -13.47
C LYS A 43 -32.38 12.43 -14.86
N GLU A 44 -32.84 13.19 -15.87
CA GLU A 44 -32.27 13.18 -17.22
C GLU A 44 -30.81 13.69 -17.22
N ALA A 45 -30.57 14.81 -16.51
CA ALA A 45 -29.21 15.33 -16.36
C ALA A 45 -28.30 14.33 -15.62
N LEU A 46 -28.81 13.61 -14.61
CA LEU A 46 -28.07 12.54 -13.93
C LEU A 46 -27.70 11.42 -14.90
N GLN A 47 -28.63 10.99 -15.78
CA GLN A 47 -28.38 9.98 -16.81
C GLN A 47 -27.33 10.46 -17.83
N ASP A 48 -27.41 11.72 -18.29
CA ASP A 48 -26.41 12.30 -19.19
C ASP A 48 -25.00 12.25 -18.58
N THR A 49 -24.87 12.52 -17.25
CA THR A 49 -23.57 12.36 -16.55
C THR A 49 -23.08 10.92 -16.56
N THR A 50 -23.97 9.93 -16.42
CA THR A 50 -23.59 8.51 -16.48
C THR A 50 -22.98 8.17 -17.84
N VAL A 51 -23.65 8.56 -18.92
CA VAL A 51 -23.17 8.30 -20.30
C VAL A 51 -21.83 8.98 -20.55
N LEU A 52 -21.67 10.23 -20.12
CA LEU A 52 -20.41 10.97 -20.31
C LEU A 52 -19.26 10.39 -19.51
N LEU A 53 -19.50 10.00 -18.25
CA LEU A 53 -18.48 9.38 -17.38
C LEU A 53 -18.13 7.97 -17.83
N ASP A 54 -19.05 7.25 -18.46
CA ASP A 54 -18.73 5.96 -19.09
C ASP A 54 -17.76 6.08 -20.26
N LEU A 55 -17.82 7.20 -20.99
CA LEU A 55 -16.90 7.53 -22.05
C LEU A 55 -15.57 8.12 -21.54
N ASN A 56 -15.62 8.91 -20.47
CA ASN A 56 -14.46 9.56 -19.88
C ASN A 56 -14.60 9.70 -18.35
N PRO A 57 -14.19 8.69 -17.58
CA PRO A 57 -14.27 8.72 -16.13
C PRO A 57 -13.27 9.71 -15.47
N GLU A 58 -12.29 10.22 -16.21
CA GLU A 58 -11.33 11.21 -15.70
C GLU A 58 -11.94 12.64 -15.64
N PHE A 59 -13.17 12.82 -16.06
CA PHE A 59 -13.79 14.14 -16.10
C PHE A 59 -14.32 14.58 -14.72
N ASN A 60 -13.42 15.04 -13.85
CA ASN A 60 -13.72 15.45 -12.46
C ASN A 60 -14.93 16.41 -12.33
N ALA A 61 -15.03 17.44 -13.21
CA ALA A 61 -16.10 18.41 -13.13
C ALA A 61 -17.49 17.78 -13.29
N VAL A 62 -17.59 16.65 -14.01
CA VAL A 62 -18.85 15.91 -14.21
C VAL A 62 -19.19 15.08 -12.98
N TRP A 63 -18.20 14.47 -12.30
CA TRP A 63 -18.41 13.80 -11.02
C TRP A 63 -18.94 14.78 -9.96
N ASN A 64 -18.40 16.00 -9.89
CA ASN A 64 -18.88 17.02 -8.96
C ASN A 64 -20.32 17.45 -9.28
N TYR A 65 -20.63 17.63 -10.58
CA TYR A 65 -21.98 17.96 -11.00
C TYR A 65 -22.96 16.83 -10.67
N ARG A 66 -22.57 15.55 -10.88
CA ARG A 66 -23.36 14.37 -10.51
C ARG A 66 -23.75 14.37 -9.02
N ARG A 67 -22.81 14.67 -8.13
CA ARG A 67 -23.06 14.78 -6.68
C ARG A 67 -24.04 15.92 -6.37
N ASN A 68 -23.91 17.06 -7.05
CA ASN A 68 -24.84 18.19 -6.89
C ASN A 68 -26.27 17.83 -7.32
N ILE A 69 -26.41 17.07 -8.41
CA ILE A 69 -27.72 16.57 -8.85
C ILE A 69 -28.31 15.65 -7.77
N PHE A 70 -27.56 14.68 -7.26
CA PHE A 70 -28.02 13.79 -6.21
C PHE A 70 -28.49 14.58 -4.97
N ASN A 71 -27.66 15.50 -4.48
CA ASN A 71 -27.99 16.31 -3.30
C ASN A 71 -29.29 17.10 -3.49
N HIS A 72 -29.49 17.67 -4.68
CA HIS A 72 -30.73 18.41 -4.99
C HIS A 72 -31.96 17.47 -5.04
N LEU A 73 -31.83 16.31 -5.68
CA LEU A 73 -32.93 15.35 -5.80
C LEU A 73 -33.26 14.70 -4.45
N PHE A 74 -32.29 14.52 -3.55
CA PHE A 74 -32.54 14.07 -2.19
C PHE A 74 -33.22 15.12 -1.34
N ALA A 75 -32.78 16.38 -1.42
CA ALA A 75 -33.42 17.48 -0.70
C ALA A 75 -34.89 17.68 -1.11
N GLY A 76 -35.21 17.44 -2.39
CA GLY A 76 -36.58 17.50 -2.93
C GLY A 76 -37.39 16.22 -2.73
N ASN A 77 -36.88 15.18 -2.08
CA ASN A 77 -37.51 13.85 -1.97
C ASN A 77 -37.93 13.23 -3.33
N VAL A 78 -37.17 13.56 -4.41
CA VAL A 78 -37.44 13.05 -5.77
C VAL A 78 -36.87 11.64 -5.97
N LEU A 79 -35.80 11.32 -5.22
CA LEU A 79 -35.13 10.01 -5.18
C LEU A 79 -35.03 9.53 -3.74
N ASP A 80 -35.25 8.23 -3.54
CA ASP A 80 -34.83 7.57 -2.32
C ASP A 80 -33.28 7.54 -2.26
N ARG A 81 -32.71 8.05 -1.17
CA ARG A 81 -31.25 8.18 -1.00
C ARG A 81 -30.58 6.83 -1.02
N CYS A 82 -31.11 5.86 -0.28
CA CYS A 82 -30.49 4.55 -0.13
C CYS A 82 -30.49 3.77 -1.45
N GLU A 83 -31.63 3.70 -2.12
CA GLU A 83 -31.78 3.02 -3.41
C GLU A 83 -30.92 3.66 -4.50
N ALA A 84 -30.95 4.99 -4.61
CA ALA A 84 -30.22 5.72 -5.64
C ALA A 84 -28.69 5.60 -5.47
N LEU A 85 -28.18 5.72 -4.25
CA LEU A 85 -26.74 5.59 -3.99
C LEU A 85 -26.25 4.15 -4.14
N ASN A 86 -27.02 3.14 -3.73
CA ASN A 86 -26.66 1.75 -3.99
C ASN A 86 -26.62 1.44 -5.48
N THR A 87 -27.56 1.99 -6.26
CA THR A 87 -27.54 1.89 -7.73
C THR A 87 -26.31 2.57 -8.31
N ASP A 88 -25.93 3.73 -7.79
CA ASP A 88 -24.77 4.47 -8.26
C ASP A 88 -23.44 3.79 -7.90
N LEU A 89 -23.37 3.11 -6.75
CA LEU A 89 -22.25 2.24 -6.40
C LEU A 89 -22.07 1.09 -7.41
N LEU A 90 -23.16 0.57 -7.99
CA LEU A 90 -23.07 -0.43 -9.07
C LEU A 90 -22.54 0.18 -10.37
N VAL A 91 -23.00 1.38 -10.75
CA VAL A 91 -22.46 2.13 -11.90
C VAL A 91 -20.96 2.37 -11.72
N ALA A 92 -20.54 2.87 -10.56
CA ALA A 92 -19.12 3.08 -10.24
C ALA A 92 -18.32 1.76 -10.29
N MET A 93 -18.90 0.62 -9.88
CA MET A 93 -18.26 -0.68 -9.95
C MET A 93 -18.01 -1.13 -11.38
N GLU A 94 -18.95 -0.95 -12.30
CA GLU A 94 -18.76 -1.29 -13.71
C GLU A 94 -17.68 -0.42 -14.37
N MET A 95 -17.62 0.87 -14.02
CA MET A 95 -16.55 1.75 -14.48
C MET A 95 -15.18 1.33 -13.89
N MET A 96 -15.14 0.95 -12.61
CA MET A 96 -13.90 0.52 -11.93
C MET A 96 -13.31 -0.77 -12.54
N LYS A 97 -14.11 -1.70 -13.05
CA LYS A 97 -13.63 -2.88 -13.76
C LYS A 97 -12.82 -2.54 -15.01
N ARG A 98 -13.21 -1.46 -15.69
CA ARG A 98 -12.54 -0.99 -16.93
C ARG A 98 -11.42 0.00 -16.67
N PHE A 99 -11.56 0.81 -15.62
CA PHE A 99 -10.67 1.92 -15.27
C PHE A 99 -10.24 1.86 -13.79
N PRO A 100 -9.58 0.77 -13.34
CA PRO A 100 -9.28 0.54 -11.92
C PRO A 100 -8.30 1.56 -11.32
N LYS A 101 -7.63 2.34 -12.17
CA LYS A 101 -6.66 3.37 -11.78
C LYS A 101 -7.18 4.81 -11.93
N CYS A 102 -8.46 4.97 -12.29
CA CYS A 102 -9.10 6.28 -12.35
C CYS A 102 -9.45 6.77 -10.94
N TYR A 103 -8.75 7.81 -10.49
CA TYR A 103 -8.88 8.38 -9.14
C TYR A 103 -10.32 8.80 -8.80
N TRP A 104 -11.05 9.36 -9.77
CA TRP A 104 -12.36 9.97 -9.57
C TRP A 104 -13.47 8.94 -9.30
N ILE A 105 -13.33 7.72 -9.81
CA ILE A 105 -14.26 6.62 -9.52
C ILE A 105 -14.19 6.25 -8.04
N TRP A 106 -12.96 6.10 -7.50
CA TRP A 106 -12.74 5.79 -6.09
C TRP A 106 -13.27 6.91 -5.18
N ASN A 107 -13.02 8.17 -5.55
CA ASN A 107 -13.51 9.33 -4.82
C ASN A 107 -15.04 9.40 -4.79
N HIS A 108 -15.67 9.13 -5.93
CA HIS A 108 -17.14 9.15 -6.00
C HIS A 108 -17.74 8.01 -5.19
N ARG A 109 -17.14 6.83 -5.23
CA ARG A 109 -17.54 5.68 -4.44
C ARG A 109 -17.47 5.97 -2.93
N ARG A 110 -16.41 6.63 -2.48
CA ARG A 110 -16.29 7.09 -1.09
C ARG A 110 -17.44 8.04 -0.72
N TRP A 111 -17.70 9.03 -1.55
CA TRP A 111 -18.80 9.97 -1.33
C TRP A 111 -20.15 9.28 -1.20
N CYS A 112 -20.45 8.28 -2.03
CA CYS A 112 -21.69 7.50 -1.93
C CYS A 112 -21.81 6.80 -0.57
N LEU A 113 -20.73 6.16 -0.11
CA LEU A 113 -20.70 5.45 1.17
C LEU A 113 -20.79 6.41 2.36
N GLU A 114 -20.05 7.52 2.33
CA GLU A 114 -20.12 8.55 3.36
C GLU A 114 -21.55 9.10 3.50
N THR A 115 -22.22 9.33 2.35
CA THR A 115 -23.62 9.79 2.33
C THR A 115 -24.61 8.71 2.82
N LEU A 116 -24.34 7.42 2.55
CA LEU A 116 -25.13 6.30 3.09
C LEU A 116 -24.89 6.13 4.61
N ASP A 117 -23.66 6.39 5.07
CA ASP A 117 -23.28 6.23 6.47
C ASP A 117 -23.95 7.27 7.39
N GLU A 118 -24.29 8.47 6.87
CA GLU A 118 -25.10 9.47 7.59
C GLU A 118 -26.41 8.88 8.13
N THR A 119 -26.96 7.88 7.45
CA THR A 119 -28.21 7.20 7.81
C THR A 119 -28.00 5.74 8.25
N LYS A 120 -26.76 5.35 8.54
CA LYS A 120 -26.39 3.97 8.93
C LYS A 120 -26.71 2.89 7.89
N ASN A 121 -26.73 3.25 6.61
CA ASN A 121 -27.04 2.36 5.49
C ASN A 121 -25.80 1.96 4.67
N ALA A 122 -24.59 2.36 5.08
CA ALA A 122 -23.36 1.91 4.44
C ALA A 122 -23.06 0.46 4.79
N ASP A 123 -22.80 -0.38 3.79
CA ASP A 123 -22.39 -1.78 3.97
C ASP A 123 -20.86 -1.90 3.79
N TRP A 124 -20.12 -1.64 4.86
CA TRP A 124 -18.68 -1.68 4.88
C TRP A 124 -18.10 -3.08 4.64
N ASN A 125 -18.80 -4.15 5.07
CA ASN A 125 -18.38 -5.54 4.82
C ASN A 125 -18.44 -5.88 3.32
N ARG A 126 -19.52 -5.46 2.64
CA ARG A 126 -19.63 -5.59 1.18
C ARG A 126 -18.52 -4.84 0.47
N GLU A 127 -18.18 -3.63 0.94
CA GLU A 127 -17.07 -2.84 0.37
C GLU A 127 -15.73 -3.51 0.56
N LEU A 128 -15.47 -4.11 1.73
CA LEU A 128 -14.25 -4.88 1.96
C LEU A 128 -14.13 -6.06 0.99
N ALA A 129 -15.24 -6.78 0.74
CA ALA A 129 -15.26 -7.87 -0.23
C ALA A 129 -15.03 -7.39 -1.67
N ILE A 130 -15.51 -6.19 -2.03
CA ILE A 130 -15.30 -5.59 -3.36
C ILE A 130 -13.82 -5.22 -3.55
N VAL A 131 -13.22 -4.51 -2.60
CA VAL A 131 -11.82 -4.11 -2.71
C VAL A 131 -10.87 -5.32 -2.70
N LEU A 132 -11.24 -6.39 -1.99
CA LEU A 132 -10.51 -7.66 -2.04
C LEU A 132 -10.46 -8.19 -3.49
N LYS A 133 -11.59 -8.23 -4.20
CA LYS A 133 -11.64 -8.67 -5.60
C LYS A 133 -10.77 -7.79 -6.52
N VAL A 134 -10.77 -6.47 -6.30
CA VAL A 134 -9.92 -5.54 -7.07
C VAL A 134 -8.44 -5.82 -6.83
N LEU A 135 -8.05 -6.04 -5.57
CA LEU A 135 -6.65 -6.36 -5.23
C LEU A 135 -6.24 -7.77 -5.65
N MET A 136 -7.18 -8.70 -5.84
CA MET A 136 -6.90 -10.00 -6.48
C MET A 136 -6.58 -9.86 -7.98
N MET A 137 -7.15 -8.86 -8.67
CA MET A 137 -6.88 -8.60 -10.10
C MET A 137 -5.59 -7.79 -10.30
N ASP A 138 -5.32 -6.81 -9.46
CA ASP A 138 -4.09 -6.01 -9.43
C ASP A 138 -3.66 -5.81 -7.97
N SER A 139 -2.82 -6.72 -7.47
CA SER A 139 -2.37 -6.76 -6.07
C SER A 139 -1.52 -5.56 -5.66
N ARG A 140 -1.04 -4.77 -6.62
CA ARG A 140 -0.24 -3.54 -6.40
C ARG A 140 -1.00 -2.26 -6.69
N ASN A 141 -2.33 -2.34 -6.89
CA ASN A 141 -3.16 -1.16 -7.10
C ASN A 141 -3.18 -0.29 -5.83
N PHE A 142 -2.45 0.82 -5.85
CA PHE A 142 -2.34 1.71 -4.68
C PHE A 142 -3.67 2.36 -4.27
N HIS A 143 -4.59 2.61 -5.23
CA HIS A 143 -5.94 3.07 -4.92
C HIS A 143 -6.72 2.00 -4.14
N GLY A 144 -6.60 0.74 -4.56
CA GLY A 144 -7.22 -0.39 -3.86
C GLY A 144 -6.70 -0.52 -2.43
N TRP A 145 -5.38 -0.40 -2.21
CA TRP A 145 -4.80 -0.44 -0.87
C TRP A 145 -5.23 0.74 0.00
N GLN A 146 -5.27 1.97 -0.56
CA GLN A 146 -5.73 3.14 0.18
C GLN A 146 -7.22 2.99 0.55
N TYR A 147 -8.02 2.53 -0.40
CA TYR A 147 -9.45 2.32 -0.19
C TYR A 147 -9.72 1.18 0.81
N ARG A 148 -8.93 0.10 0.80
CA ARG A 148 -9.03 -0.97 1.80
C ARG A 148 -8.82 -0.42 3.21
N ARG A 149 -7.77 0.36 3.44
CA ARG A 149 -7.53 0.99 4.75
C ARG A 149 -8.67 1.90 5.19
N TYR A 150 -9.25 2.65 4.25
CA TYR A 150 -10.40 3.50 4.50
C TYR A 150 -11.62 2.65 4.94
N VAL A 151 -11.95 1.59 4.23
CA VAL A 151 -13.07 0.69 4.58
C VAL A 151 -12.84 0.02 5.94
N VAL A 152 -11.63 -0.49 6.17
CA VAL A 152 -11.26 -1.12 7.44
C VAL A 152 -11.40 -0.13 8.61
N SER A 153 -10.99 1.13 8.43
CA SER A 153 -11.13 2.15 9.49
C SER A 153 -12.59 2.41 9.89
N HIS A 154 -13.54 2.30 8.95
CA HIS A 154 -14.97 2.40 9.25
C HIS A 154 -15.49 1.17 9.97
N LEU A 155 -15.07 -0.04 9.58
CA LEU A 155 -15.43 -1.27 10.30
C LEU A 155 -14.92 -1.25 11.75
N GLU A 156 -13.71 -0.76 11.98
CA GLU A 156 -13.14 -0.61 13.31
C GLU A 156 -13.87 0.46 14.13
N GLN A 157 -14.23 1.58 13.51
CA GLN A 157 -15.03 2.63 14.16
C GLN A 157 -16.43 2.11 14.54
N GLU A 158 -17.05 1.34 13.66
CA GLU A 158 -18.35 0.71 13.91
C GLU A 158 -18.25 -0.30 15.07
N ALA A 159 -17.22 -1.15 15.08
CA ALA A 159 -16.96 -2.10 16.17
C ALA A 159 -16.77 -1.38 17.49
N ARG A 160 -15.95 -0.34 17.53
CA ARG A 160 -15.71 0.48 18.73
C ARG A 160 -16.97 1.18 19.25
N SER A 161 -17.85 1.60 18.34
CA SER A 161 -19.10 2.30 18.69
C SER A 161 -20.17 1.33 19.24
N LYS A 162 -20.20 0.08 18.77
CA LYS A 162 -21.19 -0.94 19.21
C LYS A 162 -20.81 -1.54 20.56
N GLU A 163 -19.59 -1.96 20.70
CA GLU A 163 -19.07 -2.61 21.92
C GLU A 163 -17.64 -2.09 22.21
N PRO A 164 -17.51 -0.99 22.94
CA PRO A 164 -16.21 -0.51 23.38
C PRO A 164 -15.47 -1.61 24.17
N HIS A 165 -14.22 -1.87 23.83
CA HIS A 165 -13.36 -2.89 24.46
C HIS A 165 -13.77 -4.37 24.21
N SER A 166 -14.62 -4.64 23.23
CA SER A 166 -15.07 -6.03 22.91
C SER A 166 -14.01 -6.94 22.30
N GLY A 167 -12.84 -6.41 21.94
CA GLY A 167 -11.84 -7.18 21.18
C GLY A 167 -12.06 -7.19 19.66
N THR A 168 -13.23 -6.78 19.17
CA THR A 168 -13.58 -6.82 17.74
C THR A 168 -12.66 -5.96 16.88
N GLU A 169 -12.22 -4.80 17.37
CA GLU A 169 -11.25 -3.95 16.66
C GLU A 169 -9.90 -4.65 16.51
N LEU A 170 -9.45 -5.35 17.55
CA LEU A 170 -8.22 -6.15 17.50
C LEU A 170 -8.36 -7.30 16.48
N GLU A 171 -9.49 -8.01 16.49
CA GLU A 171 -9.75 -9.08 15.52
C GLU A 171 -9.73 -8.59 14.07
N ILE A 172 -10.29 -7.41 13.79
CA ILE A 172 -10.22 -6.77 12.47
C ILE A 172 -8.77 -6.50 12.10
N SER A 173 -7.98 -5.92 13.02
CA SER A 173 -6.57 -5.61 12.80
C SER A 173 -5.72 -6.87 12.59
N LEU A 174 -5.97 -7.96 13.33
CA LEU A 174 -5.30 -9.25 13.16
C LEU A 174 -5.65 -9.91 11.82
N ARG A 175 -6.91 -9.83 11.38
CA ARG A 175 -7.30 -10.30 10.02
C ARG A 175 -6.61 -9.51 8.92
N GLU A 176 -6.46 -8.20 9.08
CA GLU A 176 -5.69 -7.38 8.14
C GLU A 176 -4.19 -7.75 8.14
N PHE A 177 -3.62 -8.03 9.32
CA PHE A 177 -2.24 -8.51 9.45
C PHE A 177 -2.06 -9.85 8.71
N GLN A 178 -2.98 -10.80 8.90
CA GLN A 178 -2.98 -12.06 8.18
C GLN A 178 -3.10 -11.87 6.67
N TYR A 179 -3.97 -10.96 6.21
CA TYR A 179 -4.10 -10.61 4.80
C TYR A 179 -2.78 -10.08 4.20
N THR A 180 -2.01 -9.28 4.95
CA THR A 180 -0.68 -8.86 4.50
C THR A 180 0.28 -10.04 4.39
N THR A 181 0.25 -10.99 5.32
CA THR A 181 1.05 -12.23 5.29
C THR A 181 0.76 -13.03 4.01
N GLU A 182 -0.52 -13.27 3.73
CA GLU A 182 -0.94 -14.01 2.53
C GLU A 182 -0.53 -13.30 1.24
N THR A 183 -0.56 -11.98 1.22
CA THR A 183 -0.18 -11.18 0.06
C THR A 183 1.33 -11.20 -0.16
N ILE A 184 2.13 -11.09 0.90
CA ILE A 184 3.59 -11.18 0.87
C ILE A 184 4.03 -12.57 0.43
N ASN A 185 3.44 -13.63 0.96
CA ASN A 185 3.74 -15.01 0.58
C ASN A 185 3.43 -15.31 -0.89
N LYS A 186 2.47 -14.59 -1.50
CA LYS A 186 2.21 -14.69 -2.95
C LYS A 186 3.19 -13.88 -3.79
N SER A 187 3.69 -12.77 -3.27
CA SER A 187 4.64 -11.88 -3.94
C SER A 187 5.33 -10.97 -2.92
N THR A 188 6.58 -11.25 -2.65
CA THR A 188 7.44 -10.42 -1.78
C THR A 188 7.59 -9.00 -2.32
N ALA A 189 7.58 -8.83 -3.65
CA ALA A 189 7.65 -7.52 -4.32
C ALA A 189 6.41 -6.64 -4.14
N ASN A 190 5.43 -7.04 -3.30
CA ASN A 190 4.28 -6.20 -2.99
C ASN A 190 4.59 -5.20 -1.87
N PHE A 191 5.27 -4.11 -2.22
CA PHE A 191 5.61 -3.02 -1.29
C PHE A 191 4.40 -2.49 -0.50
N SER A 192 3.22 -2.46 -1.10
CA SER A 192 2.01 -1.99 -0.41
C SER A 192 1.61 -2.89 0.76
N ALA A 193 1.81 -4.20 0.64
CA ALA A 193 1.54 -5.15 1.73
C ALA A 193 2.53 -4.95 2.88
N TRP A 194 3.83 -4.81 2.60
CA TRP A 194 4.86 -4.51 3.59
C TRP A 194 4.57 -3.20 4.33
N HIS A 195 4.29 -2.13 3.58
CA HIS A 195 3.95 -0.83 4.19
C HIS A 195 2.69 -0.89 5.05
N ASN A 196 1.64 -1.61 4.62
CA ASN A 196 0.44 -1.77 5.44
C ASN A 196 0.72 -2.57 6.72
N ARG A 197 1.60 -3.57 6.62
CA ARG A 197 2.03 -4.40 7.74
C ARG A 197 2.72 -3.58 8.83
N THR A 198 3.61 -2.62 8.50
CA THR A 198 4.25 -1.75 9.50
C THR A 198 3.21 -0.98 10.31
N LYS A 199 2.17 -0.44 9.66
CA LYS A 199 1.09 0.30 10.33
C LYS A 199 0.22 -0.59 11.22
N LEU A 200 -0.03 -1.82 10.78
CA LEU A 200 -0.81 -2.79 11.56
C LEU A 200 -0.07 -3.27 12.80
N ILE A 201 1.23 -3.52 12.71
CA ILE A 201 2.04 -3.91 13.88
C ILE A 201 1.96 -2.84 14.96
N ALA A 202 2.24 -1.58 14.63
CA ALA A 202 2.16 -0.47 15.57
C ALA A 202 0.77 -0.34 16.21
N LYS A 203 -0.29 -0.49 15.40
CA LYS A 203 -1.67 -0.43 15.85
C LYS A 203 -2.04 -1.59 16.78
N ILE A 204 -1.71 -2.82 16.41
CA ILE A 204 -2.01 -4.02 17.19
C ILE A 204 -1.31 -3.95 18.56
N LEU A 205 -0.02 -3.57 18.59
CA LEU A 205 0.71 -3.42 19.84
C LEU A 205 0.08 -2.33 20.74
N LYS A 206 -0.37 -1.22 20.16
CA LYS A 206 -1.09 -0.19 20.90
C LYS A 206 -2.39 -0.74 21.49
N LEU A 207 -3.21 -1.45 20.70
CA LEU A 207 -4.46 -2.05 21.18
C LEU A 207 -4.22 -3.06 22.31
N LEU A 208 -3.15 -3.85 22.22
CA LEU A 208 -2.79 -4.84 23.24
C LEU A 208 -2.25 -4.18 24.54
N SER A 209 -1.73 -2.96 24.48
CA SER A 209 -1.25 -2.22 25.64
C SER A 209 -2.37 -1.51 26.44
N GLU A 210 -3.57 -1.38 25.88
CA GLU A 210 -4.71 -0.78 26.55
C GLU A 210 -5.25 -1.73 27.66
N GLU A 211 -5.25 -1.28 28.92
CA GLU A 211 -5.48 -2.10 30.14
C GLU A 211 -6.80 -2.91 30.18
N ASN A 212 -7.76 -2.60 29.34
CA ASN A 212 -9.08 -3.23 29.31
C ASN A 212 -9.25 -4.29 28.21
N PHE A 213 -8.20 -4.62 27.46
CA PHE A 213 -8.27 -5.57 26.38
C PHE A 213 -8.13 -7.02 26.89
N LYS A 214 -9.24 -7.68 27.16
CA LYS A 214 -9.25 -9.13 27.33
C LYS A 214 -9.16 -9.76 25.94
N MET A 215 -8.04 -10.43 25.70
CA MET A 215 -7.79 -11.16 24.46
C MET A 215 -8.73 -12.37 24.35
N ALA A 216 -9.93 -12.15 23.82
CA ALA A 216 -10.83 -13.20 23.37
C ALA A 216 -10.65 -13.38 21.86
N THR A 217 -9.43 -13.73 21.41
CA THR A 217 -9.20 -13.95 19.98
C THR A 217 -9.40 -15.41 19.64
N THR A 218 -10.19 -15.67 18.63
CA THR A 218 -10.37 -17.00 18.00
C THR A 218 -9.14 -17.43 17.21
N ASP A 219 -8.20 -16.54 16.92
CA ASP A 219 -6.94 -16.83 16.21
C ASP A 219 -5.76 -16.85 17.19
N GLU A 220 -5.61 -17.99 17.89
CA GLU A 220 -4.51 -18.25 18.84
C GLU A 220 -3.13 -18.12 18.17
N LYS A 221 -3.01 -18.38 16.87
CA LYS A 221 -1.74 -18.36 16.14
C LYS A 221 -1.28 -16.93 15.85
N ALA A 222 -2.17 -16.07 15.38
CA ALA A 222 -1.86 -14.66 15.16
C ALA A 222 -1.59 -13.94 16.49
N ALA A 223 -2.40 -14.22 17.52
CA ALA A 223 -2.21 -13.70 18.86
C ALA A 223 -0.87 -14.14 19.49
N GLY A 224 -0.44 -15.37 19.20
CA GLY A 224 0.82 -15.94 19.69
C GLY A 224 2.07 -15.17 19.23
N VAL A 225 2.04 -14.59 18.04
CA VAL A 225 3.13 -13.77 17.48
C VAL A 225 3.32 -12.46 18.29
N PHE A 226 2.22 -11.86 18.74
CA PHE A 226 2.23 -10.59 19.48
C PHE A 226 2.42 -10.72 21.00
N GLN A 227 2.77 -11.92 21.52
CA GLN A 227 2.97 -12.12 22.96
C GLN A 227 4.16 -11.36 23.55
N SER A 228 5.19 -11.08 22.72
CA SER A 228 6.33 -10.23 23.10
C SER A 228 6.97 -9.60 21.88
N ALA A 229 7.64 -8.46 22.07
CA ALA A 229 8.39 -7.79 21.00
C ALA A 229 9.45 -8.71 20.39
N SER A 230 10.13 -9.54 21.20
CA SER A 230 11.13 -10.50 20.72
C SER A 230 10.50 -11.59 19.82
N LYS A 231 9.35 -12.16 20.19
CA LYS A 231 8.67 -13.15 19.36
C LYS A 231 8.18 -12.56 18.04
N LEU A 232 7.62 -11.34 18.10
CA LEU A 232 7.15 -10.63 16.92
C LEU A 232 8.33 -10.32 15.98
N LEU A 233 9.41 -9.74 16.51
CA LEU A 233 10.59 -9.41 15.69
C LEU A 233 11.19 -10.66 15.05
N LYS A 234 11.33 -11.75 15.80
CA LYS A 234 11.82 -13.02 15.26
C LYS A 234 10.94 -13.54 14.13
N HIS A 235 9.63 -13.55 14.32
CA HIS A 235 8.67 -13.95 13.29
C HIS A 235 8.79 -13.09 12.02
N GLU A 236 8.93 -11.77 12.17
CA GLU A 236 9.08 -10.86 11.04
C GLU A 236 10.44 -11.02 10.33
N LEU A 237 11.51 -11.27 11.08
CA LEU A 237 12.84 -11.55 10.51
C LEU A 237 12.89 -12.91 9.79
N ASP A 238 12.16 -13.92 10.25
CA ASP A 238 12.01 -15.19 9.54
C ASP A 238 11.27 -15.01 8.19
N LEU A 239 10.27 -14.12 8.16
CA LEU A 239 9.58 -13.75 6.91
C LEU A 239 10.51 -12.99 5.95
N VAL A 240 11.32 -12.05 6.47
CA VAL A 240 12.37 -11.34 5.72
C VAL A 240 13.39 -12.31 5.17
N LYS A 241 13.91 -13.23 5.99
CA LYS A 241 14.86 -14.25 5.57
C LYS A 241 14.33 -15.07 4.40
N THR A 242 13.09 -15.53 4.51
CA THR A 242 12.44 -16.26 3.41
C THR A 242 12.40 -15.41 2.13
N GLY A 243 12.02 -14.14 2.24
CA GLY A 243 11.91 -13.24 1.08
C GLY A 243 13.25 -12.94 0.41
N MET A 244 14.31 -12.64 1.18
CA MET A 244 15.62 -12.31 0.62
C MET A 244 16.29 -13.52 -0.06
N PHE A 245 16.07 -14.75 0.45
CA PHE A 245 16.58 -15.97 -0.20
C PHE A 245 15.73 -16.39 -1.43
N MET A 246 14.50 -15.90 -1.58
CA MET A 246 13.70 -16.10 -2.79
C MET A 246 14.10 -15.14 -3.93
N ASP A 247 14.38 -13.88 -3.60
CA ASP A 247 14.76 -12.83 -4.55
C ASP A 247 15.62 -11.77 -3.84
N ALA A 248 16.92 -11.89 -3.98
CA ALA A 248 17.90 -10.97 -3.38
C ALA A 248 17.83 -9.54 -3.97
N GLU A 249 17.20 -9.35 -5.12
CA GLU A 249 17.00 -8.04 -5.76
C GLU A 249 15.70 -7.34 -5.33
N ASP A 250 14.83 -8.02 -4.56
CA ASP A 250 13.57 -7.42 -4.09
C ASP A 250 13.81 -6.35 -3.01
N THR A 251 13.82 -5.10 -3.43
CA THR A 251 14.00 -3.92 -2.58
C THR A 251 13.05 -3.87 -1.38
N SER A 252 11.83 -4.40 -1.51
CA SER A 252 10.81 -4.31 -0.47
C SER A 252 11.23 -5.04 0.80
N VAL A 253 11.87 -6.19 0.65
CA VAL A 253 12.32 -7.04 1.76
C VAL A 253 13.42 -6.33 2.55
N TRP A 254 14.40 -5.76 1.86
CA TRP A 254 15.53 -5.04 2.48
C TRP A 254 15.09 -3.80 3.24
N LEU A 255 14.19 -3.00 2.67
CA LEU A 255 13.64 -1.82 3.34
C LEU A 255 12.80 -2.18 4.57
N TYR A 256 12.05 -3.29 4.49
CA TYR A 256 11.30 -3.78 5.64
C TYR A 256 12.20 -4.29 6.76
N MET A 257 13.30 -4.99 6.43
CA MET A 257 14.32 -5.40 7.38
C MET A 257 14.95 -4.20 8.11
N GLN A 258 15.32 -3.15 7.35
CA GLN A 258 15.84 -1.93 7.95
C GLN A 258 14.86 -1.32 8.95
N TRP A 259 13.58 -1.22 8.59
CA TRP A 259 12.54 -0.74 9.50
C TRP A 259 12.44 -1.59 10.78
N LEU A 260 12.40 -2.91 10.67
CA LEU A 260 12.34 -3.82 11.83
C LEU A 260 13.52 -3.62 12.81
N LEU A 261 14.69 -3.36 12.28
CA LEU A 261 15.92 -3.25 13.08
C LEU A 261 16.22 -1.83 13.58
N THR A 262 15.40 -0.83 13.21
CA THR A 262 15.61 0.56 13.65
C THR A 262 14.41 1.21 14.33
N ASP A 263 13.22 0.62 14.21
CA ASP A 263 12.00 1.19 14.81
C ASP A 263 12.01 1.00 16.34
N GLU A 264 11.71 2.07 17.08
CA GLU A 264 11.68 2.09 18.55
C GLU A 264 10.75 1.02 19.15
N ILE A 265 9.72 0.61 18.41
CA ILE A 265 8.80 -0.48 18.82
C ILE A 265 9.57 -1.75 19.17
N PHE A 266 10.66 -2.03 18.47
CA PHE A 266 11.49 -3.20 18.69
C PHE A 266 12.75 -2.88 19.50
N VAL A 267 13.51 -1.88 19.07
CA VAL A 267 14.80 -1.53 19.68
C VAL A 267 14.62 -1.14 21.15
N GLY A 268 13.63 -0.31 21.48
CA GLY A 268 13.36 0.11 22.86
C GLY A 268 12.74 -0.98 23.76
N ALA A 269 12.17 -2.04 23.16
CA ALA A 269 11.50 -3.10 23.90
C ALA A 269 12.34 -4.35 24.15
N LEU A 270 13.56 -4.42 23.60
CA LEU A 270 14.45 -5.57 23.70
C LEU A 270 15.63 -5.29 24.63
N PRO A 271 16.06 -6.30 25.43
CA PRO A 271 17.37 -6.27 26.08
C PRO A 271 18.48 -6.12 25.04
N LYS A 272 19.51 -5.32 25.35
CA LYS A 272 20.62 -5.02 24.43
C LYS A 272 21.35 -6.26 23.93
N ASP A 273 21.57 -7.24 24.80
CA ASP A 273 22.18 -8.53 24.47
C ASP A 273 21.36 -9.31 23.43
N ILE A 274 20.05 -9.40 23.61
CA ILE A 274 19.13 -10.06 22.68
C ILE A 274 19.11 -9.33 21.32
N TYR A 275 19.07 -8.00 21.35
CA TYR A 275 19.10 -7.21 20.11
C TYR A 275 20.42 -7.42 19.36
N ARG A 276 21.54 -7.42 20.06
CA ARG A 276 22.85 -7.68 19.48
C ARG A 276 22.97 -9.08 18.87
N GLU A 277 22.47 -10.11 19.56
CA GLU A 277 22.42 -11.47 19.02
C GLU A 277 21.59 -11.54 17.71
N LEU A 278 20.44 -10.85 17.66
CA LEU A 278 19.62 -10.77 16.46
C LEU A 278 20.38 -10.10 15.30
N LEU A 279 21.06 -8.97 15.54
CA LEU A 279 21.88 -8.30 14.52
C LEU A 279 22.99 -9.20 14.00
N GLN A 280 23.68 -9.95 14.88
CA GLN A 280 24.73 -10.91 14.50
C GLN A 280 24.16 -12.06 13.66
N GLN A 281 23.00 -12.57 14.01
CA GLN A 281 22.32 -13.60 13.23
C GLN A 281 21.93 -13.09 11.83
N GLN A 282 21.39 -11.87 11.74
CA GLN A 282 21.06 -11.27 10.44
C GLN A 282 22.32 -11.05 9.59
N LEU A 283 23.41 -10.60 10.20
CA LEU A 283 24.68 -10.42 9.49
C LEU A 283 25.22 -11.74 8.93
N LYS A 284 25.08 -12.84 9.69
CA LYS A 284 25.42 -14.18 9.22
C LYS A 284 24.56 -14.60 8.03
N ASP A 285 23.24 -14.44 8.13
CA ASP A 285 22.30 -14.83 7.08
C ASP A 285 22.53 -14.04 5.78
N VAL A 286 22.83 -12.73 5.89
CA VAL A 286 23.12 -11.88 4.71
C VAL A 286 24.47 -12.21 4.07
N ASN A 287 25.49 -12.55 4.86
CA ASN A 287 26.78 -13.01 4.31
C ASN A 287 26.61 -14.34 3.56
N GLU A 288 25.87 -15.31 4.14
CA GLU A 288 25.56 -16.57 3.49
C GLU A 288 24.85 -16.35 2.14
N LEU A 289 23.86 -15.47 2.09
CA LEU A 289 23.18 -15.12 0.85
C LEU A 289 24.14 -14.47 -0.15
N ASN A 290 25.00 -13.54 0.28
CA ASN A 290 25.97 -12.90 -0.60
C ASN A 290 26.97 -13.89 -1.20
N ASP A 291 27.39 -14.88 -0.43
CA ASP A 291 28.29 -15.93 -0.91
C ASP A 291 27.57 -16.81 -1.98
N LEU A 292 26.31 -17.18 -1.75
CA LEU A 292 25.49 -17.90 -2.73
C LEU A 292 25.31 -17.11 -4.03
N GLU A 293 24.94 -15.83 -3.92
CA GLU A 293 24.80 -14.93 -5.08
C GLU A 293 26.10 -14.77 -5.86
N LYS A 294 27.22 -14.72 -5.15
CA LYS A 294 28.53 -14.62 -5.75
C LYS A 294 28.95 -15.90 -6.46
N ASP A 295 28.64 -17.07 -5.90
CA ASP A 295 28.89 -18.37 -6.53
C ASP A 295 28.07 -18.53 -7.82
N ASP A 296 26.82 -18.03 -7.83
CA ASP A 296 25.91 -18.13 -8.98
C ASP A 296 26.24 -17.09 -10.07
N THR A 297 26.48 -15.83 -9.68
CA THR A 297 26.62 -14.69 -10.62
C THR A 297 28.05 -14.25 -10.88
N GLY A 298 29.02 -14.74 -10.12
CA GLY A 298 30.45 -14.33 -10.16
C GLY A 298 30.72 -12.97 -9.50
N ARG A 299 29.76 -12.35 -8.82
CA ARG A 299 29.89 -11.04 -8.18
C ARG A 299 29.07 -10.93 -6.89
N ASP A 300 29.52 -10.05 -5.99
CA ASP A 300 28.78 -9.74 -4.77
C ASP A 300 27.42 -9.08 -5.13
N ASN A 301 26.37 -9.35 -4.33
CA ASN A 301 25.07 -8.73 -4.49
C ASN A 301 25.05 -7.33 -3.85
N VAL A 302 24.53 -6.34 -4.55
CA VAL A 302 24.49 -4.93 -4.12
C VAL A 302 23.68 -4.73 -2.85
N TRP A 303 22.53 -5.39 -2.72
CA TRP A 303 21.70 -5.28 -1.53
C TRP A 303 22.30 -5.98 -0.31
N CYS A 304 22.94 -7.13 -0.52
CA CYS A 304 23.69 -7.81 0.53
C CYS A 304 24.81 -6.91 1.08
N LEU A 305 25.64 -6.32 0.20
CA LEU A 305 26.71 -5.41 0.63
C LEU A 305 26.17 -4.20 1.40
N LYS A 306 25.11 -3.55 0.93
CA LYS A 306 24.45 -2.44 1.64
C LYS A 306 23.98 -2.85 3.02
N THR A 307 23.38 -4.05 3.12
CA THR A 307 22.83 -4.54 4.38
C THR A 307 23.94 -4.99 5.34
N ILE A 308 25.04 -5.56 4.85
CA ILE A 308 26.23 -5.87 5.67
C ILE A 308 26.78 -4.58 6.30
N ILE A 309 26.92 -3.52 5.50
CA ILE A 309 27.37 -2.20 5.99
C ILE A 309 26.42 -1.68 7.07
N PHE A 310 25.11 -1.73 6.81
CA PHE A 310 24.07 -1.31 7.73
C PHE A 310 24.13 -2.07 9.06
N LEU A 311 24.19 -3.40 9.03
CA LEU A 311 24.23 -4.25 10.23
C LEU A 311 25.51 -4.06 11.03
N LYS A 312 26.67 -3.96 10.38
CA LYS A 312 27.95 -3.68 11.05
C LYS A 312 27.94 -2.32 11.74
N THR A 313 27.34 -1.30 11.11
CA THR A 313 27.22 0.02 11.72
C THR A 313 26.29 0.00 12.94
N LEU A 314 25.18 -0.76 12.91
CA LEU A 314 24.33 -0.93 14.09
C LEU A 314 25.08 -1.63 15.22
N LEU A 315 25.79 -2.72 14.91
CA LEU A 315 26.59 -3.47 15.90
C LEU A 315 27.69 -2.61 16.54
N SER A 316 28.35 -1.73 15.78
CA SER A 316 29.33 -0.78 16.30
C SER A 316 28.71 0.20 17.29
N ARG A 317 27.56 0.79 16.95
CA ARG A 317 26.83 1.72 17.84
C ARG A 317 26.43 1.12 19.19
N GLU A 318 26.10 -0.18 19.19
CA GLU A 318 25.79 -0.91 20.44
C GLU A 318 27.02 -1.22 21.29
N SER A 319 28.23 -1.11 20.73
CA SER A 319 29.49 -1.39 21.43
C SER A 319 30.08 -0.15 22.11
N ASP A 320 29.79 1.07 21.64
CA ASP A 320 30.44 2.32 22.00
C ASP A 320 29.61 3.19 22.94
N GLU A 321 29.32 2.71 24.18
CA GLU A 321 28.68 3.58 25.19
C GLU A 321 29.61 4.70 25.73
N ASN A 322 30.92 4.67 25.47
CA ASN A 322 31.91 5.57 26.07
C ASN A 322 32.92 6.24 25.13
N ASP A 323 32.87 6.02 23.84
CA ASP A 323 33.85 6.61 22.93
C ASP A 323 33.25 7.51 21.87
N LEU A 324 33.21 8.82 22.19
CA LEU A 324 32.86 9.90 21.25
C LEU A 324 34.00 10.20 20.25
N SER A 325 35.04 9.41 20.23
CA SER A 325 36.20 9.61 19.37
C SER A 325 36.02 8.90 18.02
N GLU A 326 36.03 9.70 16.96
CA GLU A 326 36.23 9.37 15.55
C GLU A 326 35.62 8.04 15.08
N HIS A 327 34.58 8.13 14.24
CA HIS A 327 34.02 7.01 13.47
C HIS A 327 35.12 6.31 12.65
N ILE A 328 35.85 5.41 13.27
CA ILE A 328 36.74 4.50 12.55
C ILE A 328 35.82 3.56 11.76
N ILE A 329 35.70 3.84 10.46
CA ILE A 329 35.01 2.93 9.56
C ILE A 329 35.76 1.60 9.60
N ASP A 330 35.10 0.53 10.03
CA ASP A 330 35.63 -0.82 10.03
C ASP A 330 36.21 -1.17 8.64
N ASN A 331 37.35 -1.86 8.61
CA ASN A 331 38.01 -2.27 7.37
C ASN A 331 37.06 -3.05 6.43
N ASP A 332 36.16 -3.86 6.98
CA ASP A 332 35.19 -4.62 6.20
C ASP A 332 34.11 -3.72 5.60
N VAL A 333 33.69 -2.67 6.33
CA VAL A 333 32.75 -1.65 5.80
C VAL A 333 33.40 -0.87 4.67
N THR A 334 34.67 -0.49 4.84
CA THR A 334 35.48 0.16 3.80
C THR A 334 35.62 -0.71 2.56
N ALA A 335 35.88 -2.00 2.72
CA ALA A 335 35.99 -2.95 1.63
C ALA A 335 34.62 -3.12 0.88
N ALA A 336 33.53 -3.23 1.62
CA ALA A 336 32.20 -3.33 1.05
C ALA A 336 31.78 -2.06 0.28
N LEU A 337 32.08 -0.85 0.81
CA LEU A 337 31.84 0.42 0.11
C LEU A 337 32.65 0.53 -1.18
N ASN A 338 33.92 0.11 -1.19
CA ASN A 338 34.74 0.10 -2.41
C ASN A 338 34.14 -0.83 -3.48
N LYS A 339 33.64 -2.01 -3.11
CA LYS A 339 32.93 -2.90 -4.03
C LYS A 339 31.66 -2.25 -4.58
N LEU A 340 30.88 -1.54 -3.75
CA LEU A 340 29.68 -0.83 -4.19
C LEU A 340 29.97 0.30 -5.18
N VAL A 341 31.12 0.98 -5.05
CA VAL A 341 31.58 2.00 -6.04
C VAL A 341 31.71 1.41 -7.44
N GLU A 342 32.07 0.12 -7.55
CA GLU A 342 32.21 -0.58 -8.83
C GLU A 342 30.89 -1.20 -9.30
N LEU A 343 30.13 -1.84 -8.37
CA LEU A 343 28.93 -2.62 -8.69
C LEU A 343 27.67 -1.77 -8.91
N ASP A 344 27.58 -0.59 -8.28
CA ASP A 344 26.44 0.32 -8.39
C ASP A 344 26.88 1.73 -8.87
N PRO A 345 27.24 1.88 -10.15
CA PRO A 345 27.82 3.12 -10.68
C PRO A 345 26.87 4.31 -10.62
N LEU A 346 25.53 4.07 -10.58
CA LEU A 346 24.55 5.15 -10.45
C LEU A 346 24.62 5.86 -9.09
N ARG A 347 25.06 5.16 -8.04
CA ARG A 347 25.18 5.69 -6.67
C ARG A 347 26.63 5.85 -6.23
N LYS A 348 27.59 5.74 -7.14
CA LYS A 348 29.03 5.83 -6.88
C LYS A 348 29.42 7.04 -6.04
N GLY A 349 28.87 8.23 -6.36
CA GLY A 349 29.17 9.46 -5.63
C GLY A 349 28.80 9.37 -4.14
N HIS A 350 27.66 8.77 -3.84
CA HIS A 350 27.19 8.57 -2.46
C HIS A 350 28.15 7.66 -1.65
N TYR A 351 28.61 6.54 -2.24
CA TYR A 351 29.54 5.63 -1.56
C TYR A 351 30.91 6.30 -1.34
N ILE A 352 31.39 7.12 -2.27
CA ILE A 352 32.61 7.91 -2.12
C ILE A 352 32.47 8.94 -0.99
N ASP A 353 31.32 9.57 -0.86
CA ASP A 353 31.05 10.51 0.23
C ASP A 353 31.00 9.82 1.59
N GLN A 354 30.46 8.60 1.65
CA GLN A 354 30.52 7.76 2.86
C GLN A 354 31.93 7.37 3.24
N LEU A 355 32.75 6.91 2.26
CA LEU A 355 34.18 6.58 2.47
C LEU A 355 35.00 7.77 2.98
N ASN A 356 34.66 8.99 2.58
CA ASN A 356 35.34 10.22 2.97
C ASN A 356 34.73 10.90 4.22
N GLY A 357 33.75 10.27 4.88
CA GLY A 357 33.07 10.82 6.06
C GLY A 357 32.17 12.03 5.76
N ARG A 358 31.84 12.27 4.47
CA ARG A 358 30.95 13.38 4.04
C ARG A 358 29.48 13.03 4.04
N ALA A 359 29.13 11.76 4.05
CA ALA A 359 27.78 11.26 4.19
C ALA A 359 27.71 10.20 5.29
N ALA A 360 26.59 10.15 6.01
CA ALA A 360 26.33 9.11 7.00
C ALA A 360 26.24 7.73 6.34
N ILE A 361 26.72 6.71 7.04
CA ILE A 361 26.64 5.32 6.58
C ILE A 361 25.22 4.77 6.73
N ILE A 362 24.49 5.24 7.74
CA ILE A 362 23.07 4.93 7.95
C ILE A 362 22.30 6.23 7.91
N CYS A 363 21.24 6.25 7.10
CA CYS A 363 20.26 7.35 7.04
C CYS A 363 19.07 7.08 7.93
#